data_364cf0c915ffb58459a57fabd12192f7
#
_entry.id   364cf0c915ffb58459a57fabd12192f7
#
_cell.length_a   1.000
_cell.length_b   1.000
_cell.length_c   1.000
_cell.angle_alpha   90.00
_cell.angle_beta   90.00
_cell.angle_gamma   90.00
#
_symmetry.space_group_name_H-M   'P 1'
#
loop_
_entity.id
_entity.type
_entity.pdbx_description
1 polymer ?
#
loop_
_entity_poly.entity_id
_entity_poly.type
_entity_poly.pdbx_seq_one_letter_code
_entity_poly.pdbx_strand_id
1 'polypeptide(L)'
;MVRWIKEFKDNSRKKRILILGISDYSVAIANSIIESHNLQYKLKGFLTKRNDSRNAKNVGLDIMTQDTFIKTSKEDLEIDGILILKENLSANELTEWVNLFLEKEMEIFQAPLVEEFNPEKIHTNIRSFQIEDLLNREPICIENEEVRLIHENKSVLVTGGAGSIGSEIVRKVASYHPSKLVVVDQAETPL
;
A
#
# COMPACT_ATOMS: atom_id res chain seq x y z
N MET A 1 3.69 34.29 -11.56
CA MET A 1 4.40 33.58 -10.47
C MET A 1 3.33 33.00 -9.54
N VAL A 2 2.87 31.76 -9.79
CA VAL A 2 1.83 31.11 -8.99
C VAL A 2 2.53 30.25 -7.95
N ARG A 3 2.45 30.67 -6.72
CA ARG A 3 3.06 30.01 -5.55
C ARG A 3 2.12 28.88 -5.12
N TRP A 4 2.46 27.62 -5.44
CA TRP A 4 1.80 26.45 -4.88
C TRP A 4 2.13 26.39 -3.38
N ILE A 5 1.20 26.85 -2.56
CA ILE A 5 1.24 26.59 -1.12
C ILE A 5 0.73 25.15 -0.97
N LYS A 6 1.65 24.20 -0.78
CA LYS A 6 1.31 22.91 -0.22
C LYS A 6 0.76 23.17 1.18
N GLU A 7 -0.56 23.10 1.35
CA GLU A 7 -1.14 23.05 2.68
C GLU A 7 -0.60 21.78 3.36
N PHE A 8 0.38 21.96 4.23
CA PHE A 8 0.67 20.99 5.29
C PHE A 8 -0.52 21.04 6.23
N LYS A 9 -1.53 20.20 5.95
CA LYS A 9 -2.50 19.83 6.97
C LYS A 9 -1.72 19.10 8.04
N ASP A 10 -1.51 19.77 9.15
CA ASP A 10 -1.02 19.17 10.40
C ASP A 10 -2.03 18.09 10.82
N ASN A 11 -1.72 16.85 10.47
CA ASN A 11 -2.63 15.72 10.63
C ASN A 11 -2.33 15.05 11.98
N SER A 12 -2.49 15.80 13.07
CA SER A 12 -2.33 15.28 14.44
C SER A 12 -3.40 14.25 14.82
N ARG A 13 -4.43 14.03 13.97
CA ARG A 13 -5.49 13.04 14.19
C ARG A 13 -5.15 11.73 13.48
N LYS A 14 -5.00 10.65 14.27
CA LYS A 14 -4.82 9.29 13.72
C LYS A 14 -6.01 8.92 12.82
N LYS A 15 -5.73 8.38 11.63
CA LYS A 15 -6.75 7.88 10.71
C LYS A 15 -7.42 6.64 11.30
N ARG A 16 -8.73 6.64 11.38
CA ARG A 16 -9.53 5.51 11.88
C ARG A 16 -9.74 4.52 10.76
N ILE A 17 -9.28 3.30 10.94
CA ILE A 17 -9.32 2.27 9.88
C ILE A 17 -10.00 0.98 10.36
N LEU A 18 -10.61 0.25 9.40
CA LEU A 18 -11.00 -1.14 9.55
C LEU A 18 -10.03 -2.03 8.75
N ILE A 19 -9.86 -3.26 9.19
CA ILE A 19 -9.15 -4.30 8.42
C ILE A 19 -10.17 -5.14 7.67
N LEU A 20 -9.97 -5.34 6.37
CA LEU A 20 -10.83 -6.18 5.54
C LEU A 20 -10.47 -7.66 5.72
N GLY A 21 -11.45 -8.44 6.19
CA GLY A 21 -11.32 -9.87 6.46
C GLY A 21 -10.72 -10.19 7.83
N ILE A 22 -10.99 -11.45 8.29
CA ILE A 22 -10.45 -11.98 9.55
C ILE A 22 -9.66 -13.23 9.23
N SER A 23 -8.36 -13.20 9.47
CA SER A 23 -7.40 -14.30 9.37
C SER A 23 -6.36 -14.18 10.47
N ASP A 24 -5.55 -15.20 10.68
CA ASP A 24 -4.45 -15.13 11.65
C ASP A 24 -3.49 -13.99 11.31
N TYR A 25 -3.27 -13.74 10.02
CA TYR A 25 -2.44 -12.63 9.55
C TYR A 25 -3.07 -11.27 9.84
N SER A 26 -4.38 -11.10 9.57
CA SER A 26 -5.07 -9.84 9.88
C SER A 26 -5.09 -9.55 11.38
N VAL A 27 -5.18 -10.58 12.21
CA VAL A 27 -5.08 -10.47 13.68
C VAL A 27 -3.66 -10.06 14.10
N ALA A 28 -2.62 -10.64 13.49
CA ALA A 28 -1.23 -10.26 13.76
C ALA A 28 -0.97 -8.77 13.41
N ILE A 29 -1.48 -8.31 12.27
CA ILE A 29 -1.41 -6.90 11.88
C ILE A 29 -2.19 -6.03 12.86
N ALA A 30 -3.40 -6.43 13.26
CA ALA A 30 -4.21 -5.71 14.22
C ALA A 30 -3.47 -5.50 15.54
N ASN A 31 -2.86 -6.55 16.10
CA ASN A 31 -2.06 -6.46 17.31
C ASN A 31 -0.87 -5.51 17.14
N SER A 32 -0.13 -5.62 16.02
CA SER A 32 1.00 -4.72 15.75
C SER A 32 0.56 -3.25 15.63
N ILE A 33 -0.62 -2.97 15.07
CA ILE A 33 -1.18 -1.61 15.01
C ILE A 33 -1.55 -1.11 16.41
N ILE A 34 -2.16 -1.95 17.25
CA ILE A 34 -2.57 -1.60 18.61
C ILE A 34 -1.36 -1.32 19.50
N GLU A 35 -0.32 -2.15 19.42
CA GLU A 35 0.90 -2.05 20.23
C GLU A 35 1.79 -0.88 19.79
N SER A 36 1.71 -0.47 18.54
CA SER A 36 2.54 0.60 18.01
C SER A 36 2.02 1.99 18.38
N HIS A 37 2.74 2.67 19.28
CA HIS A 37 2.37 4.03 19.70
C HIS A 37 2.61 5.11 18.63
N ASN A 38 3.44 4.84 17.63
CA ASN A 38 3.87 5.80 16.59
C ASN A 38 3.06 5.73 15.29
N LEU A 39 2.01 4.91 15.21
CA LEU A 39 1.22 4.79 13.99
C LEU A 39 0.28 5.97 13.78
N GLN A 40 0.17 6.39 12.51
CA GLN A 40 -0.80 7.37 12.04
C GLN A 40 -2.23 6.79 11.99
N TYR A 41 -2.39 5.52 12.37
CA TYR A 41 -3.66 4.77 12.29
C TYR A 41 -4.19 4.43 13.67
N LYS A 42 -5.53 4.45 13.78
CA LYS A 42 -6.30 3.94 14.91
C LYS A 42 -7.23 2.84 14.41
N LEU A 43 -6.96 1.60 14.80
CA LEU A 43 -7.80 0.48 14.42
C LEU A 43 -9.15 0.54 15.16
N LYS A 44 -10.25 0.43 14.40
CA LYS A 44 -11.64 0.42 14.92
C LYS A 44 -12.21 -1.00 14.95
N GLY A 45 -11.75 -1.89 14.05
CA GLY A 45 -12.26 -3.26 13.98
C GLY A 45 -11.98 -3.94 12.65
N PHE A 46 -12.77 -4.95 12.36
CA PHE A 46 -12.72 -5.73 11.13
C PHE A 46 -14.00 -5.54 10.31
N LEU A 47 -13.85 -5.61 8.98
CA LEU A 47 -14.94 -5.62 8.02
C LEU A 47 -14.99 -6.98 7.33
N THR A 48 -16.16 -7.66 7.32
CA THR A 48 -16.30 -9.00 6.75
C THR A 48 -17.56 -9.14 5.91
N LYS A 49 -17.57 -10.08 4.96
CA LYS A 49 -18.81 -10.43 4.22
C LYS A 49 -19.86 -11.08 5.11
N ARG A 50 -19.45 -11.88 6.10
CA ARG A 50 -20.30 -12.62 7.03
C ARG A 50 -19.89 -12.38 8.47
N ASN A 51 -20.80 -12.63 9.39
CA ASN A 51 -20.52 -12.51 10.82
C ASN A 51 -19.66 -13.70 11.29
N ASP A 52 -18.38 -13.68 10.93
CA ASP A 52 -17.40 -14.73 11.27
C ASP A 52 -16.71 -14.36 12.59
N SER A 53 -17.44 -14.62 13.69
CA SER A 53 -17.06 -14.15 15.03
C SER A 53 -16.00 -14.99 15.74
N ARG A 54 -15.49 -16.08 15.11
CA ARG A 54 -14.64 -17.06 15.80
C ARG A 54 -13.24 -16.52 16.16
N ASN A 55 -12.63 -15.75 15.30
CA ASN A 55 -11.25 -15.28 15.49
C ASN A 55 -11.14 -13.85 16.08
N ALA A 56 -12.18 -13.03 15.95
CA ALA A 56 -12.13 -11.64 16.42
C ALA A 56 -12.38 -11.46 17.92
N LYS A 57 -12.98 -12.46 18.61
CA LYS A 57 -13.21 -12.40 20.06
C LYS A 57 -11.91 -12.27 20.88
N ASN A 58 -10.79 -12.69 20.32
CA ASN A 58 -9.50 -12.67 21.01
C ASN A 58 -8.78 -11.31 20.96
N VAL A 59 -9.24 -10.37 20.12
CA VAL A 59 -8.55 -9.09 19.91
C VAL A 59 -9.30 -7.92 20.57
N GLY A 60 -10.53 -8.15 21.05
CA GLY A 60 -11.35 -7.11 21.69
C GLY A 60 -11.77 -5.97 20.75
N LEU A 61 -11.83 -6.25 19.45
CA LEU A 61 -12.22 -5.31 18.40
C LEU A 61 -13.61 -5.65 17.84
N ASP A 62 -14.30 -4.62 17.37
CA ASP A 62 -15.61 -4.75 16.73
C ASP A 62 -15.52 -5.42 15.37
N ILE A 63 -16.57 -6.18 15.01
CA ILE A 63 -16.73 -6.77 13.68
C ILE A 63 -17.93 -6.09 13.03
N MET A 64 -17.68 -5.48 11.88
CA MET A 64 -18.70 -4.93 11.01
C MET A 64 -18.94 -5.87 9.83
N THR A 65 -20.21 -6.16 9.52
CA THR A 65 -20.55 -6.91 8.31
C THR A 65 -20.68 -5.99 7.10
N GLN A 66 -20.51 -6.55 5.90
CA GLN A 66 -20.71 -5.82 4.64
C GLN A 66 -22.09 -5.15 4.59
N ASP A 67 -23.14 -5.85 5.01
CA ASP A 67 -24.50 -5.30 5.00
C ASP A 67 -24.63 -4.09 5.92
N THR A 68 -24.02 -4.12 7.09
CA THR A 68 -24.01 -2.99 8.03
C THR A 68 -23.20 -1.84 7.42
N PHE A 69 -22.02 -2.14 6.84
CA PHE A 69 -21.18 -1.14 6.21
C PHE A 69 -21.88 -0.42 5.05
N ILE A 70 -22.61 -1.16 4.20
CA ILE A 70 -23.39 -0.59 3.09
C ILE A 70 -24.49 0.34 3.60
N LYS A 71 -25.24 -0.08 4.62
CA LYS A 71 -26.40 0.66 5.15
C LYS A 71 -26.03 1.89 5.97
N THR A 72 -24.84 1.92 6.55
CA THR A 72 -24.40 3.03 7.40
C THR A 72 -23.82 4.16 6.55
N SER A 73 -24.18 5.41 6.83
CA SER A 73 -23.62 6.56 6.14
C SER A 73 -22.12 6.72 6.42
N LYS A 74 -21.39 7.44 5.57
CA LYS A 74 -19.96 7.70 5.79
C LYS A 74 -19.70 8.44 7.12
N GLU A 75 -20.55 9.39 7.42
CA GLU A 75 -20.46 10.21 8.63
C GLU A 75 -20.65 9.38 9.90
N ASP A 76 -21.62 8.44 9.87
CA ASP A 76 -21.95 7.59 11.01
C ASP A 76 -20.94 6.44 11.21
N LEU A 77 -20.23 6.03 10.15
CA LEU A 77 -19.19 5.01 10.23
C LEU A 77 -18.02 5.45 11.10
N GLU A 78 -17.78 6.77 11.19
CA GLU A 78 -16.62 7.32 11.89
C GLU A 78 -15.28 6.66 11.50
N ILE A 79 -15.13 6.29 10.23
CA ILE A 79 -13.98 5.59 9.66
C ILE A 79 -13.43 6.42 8.53
N ASP A 80 -12.11 6.53 8.46
CA ASP A 80 -11.41 7.31 7.46
C ASP A 80 -10.94 6.42 6.29
N GLY A 81 -10.70 5.11 6.54
CA GLY A 81 -10.25 4.20 5.50
C GLY A 81 -10.25 2.72 5.86
N ILE A 82 -9.89 1.91 4.88
CA ILE A 82 -9.88 0.44 4.96
C ILE A 82 -8.50 -0.10 4.64
N LEU A 83 -7.99 -1.00 5.48
CA LEU A 83 -6.75 -1.73 5.23
C LEU A 83 -7.07 -3.08 4.58
N ILE A 84 -6.59 -3.29 3.36
CA ILE A 84 -6.79 -4.51 2.58
C ILE A 84 -5.57 -5.43 2.73
N LEU A 85 -5.86 -6.73 2.88
CA LEU A 85 -4.89 -7.82 2.83
C LEU A 85 -5.17 -8.63 1.56
N LYS A 86 -4.26 -8.57 0.58
CA LYS A 86 -4.48 -9.20 -0.74
C LYS A 86 -4.60 -10.73 -0.68
N GLU A 87 -3.88 -11.37 0.22
CA GLU A 87 -3.82 -12.84 0.29
C GLU A 87 -5.17 -13.52 0.58
N ASN A 88 -6.12 -12.77 1.10
CA ASN A 88 -7.41 -13.31 1.53
C ASN A 88 -8.54 -13.08 0.51
N LEU A 89 -8.24 -12.49 -0.65
CA LEU A 89 -9.25 -12.06 -1.61
C LEU A 89 -8.92 -12.56 -3.02
N SER A 90 -9.93 -13.08 -3.71
CA SER A 90 -9.85 -13.27 -5.16
C SER A 90 -9.86 -11.90 -5.88
N ALA A 91 -9.36 -11.86 -7.13
CA ALA A 91 -9.33 -10.63 -7.92
C ALA A 91 -10.73 -9.99 -8.09
N ASN A 92 -11.76 -10.81 -8.27
CA ASN A 92 -13.15 -10.33 -8.40
C ASN A 92 -13.64 -9.74 -7.07
N GLU A 93 -13.39 -10.40 -5.95
CA GLU A 93 -13.77 -9.91 -4.63
C GLU A 93 -13.05 -8.61 -4.28
N LEU A 94 -11.76 -8.52 -4.60
CA LEU A 94 -10.99 -7.29 -4.42
C LEU A 94 -11.61 -6.12 -5.19
N THR A 95 -11.98 -6.36 -6.46
CA THR A 95 -12.62 -5.35 -7.31
C THR A 95 -13.97 -4.91 -6.74
N GLU A 96 -14.82 -5.85 -6.29
CA GLU A 96 -16.11 -5.53 -5.67
C GLU A 96 -15.93 -4.65 -4.42
N TRP A 97 -14.99 -5.01 -3.54
CA TRP A 97 -14.72 -4.25 -2.33
C TRP A 97 -14.16 -2.86 -2.63
N VAL A 98 -13.20 -2.76 -3.55
CA VAL A 98 -12.61 -1.47 -3.92
C VAL A 98 -13.66 -0.53 -4.48
N ASN A 99 -14.54 -1.01 -5.36
CA ASN A 99 -15.64 -0.19 -5.90
C ASN A 99 -16.55 0.32 -4.77
N LEU A 100 -16.93 -0.55 -3.82
CA LEU A 100 -17.74 -0.16 -2.67
C LEU A 100 -17.05 0.90 -1.79
N PHE A 101 -15.73 0.79 -1.60
CA PHE A 101 -14.98 1.77 -0.80
C PHE A 101 -14.86 3.11 -1.53
N LEU A 102 -14.67 3.10 -2.85
CA LEU A 102 -14.63 4.31 -3.68
C LEU A 102 -16.00 5.02 -3.70
N GLU A 103 -17.10 4.27 -3.81
CA GLU A 103 -18.46 4.83 -3.73
C GLU A 103 -18.72 5.55 -2.39
N LYS A 104 -18.12 5.04 -1.31
CA LYS A 104 -18.21 5.67 0.03
C LYS A 104 -17.08 6.68 0.28
N GLU A 105 -16.27 6.99 -0.72
CA GLU A 105 -15.12 7.91 -0.60
C GLU A 105 -14.19 7.57 0.58
N MET A 106 -13.94 6.27 0.81
CA MET A 106 -13.01 5.80 1.83
C MET A 106 -11.59 5.76 1.28
N GLU A 107 -10.62 6.11 2.11
CA GLU A 107 -9.21 5.85 1.77
C GLU A 107 -8.93 4.35 1.81
N ILE A 108 -8.14 3.87 0.86
CA ILE A 108 -7.78 2.45 0.79
C ILE A 108 -6.29 2.32 1.05
N PHE A 109 -5.94 1.45 1.98
CA PHE A 109 -4.58 1.10 2.35
C PHE A 109 -4.34 -0.37 2.07
N GLN A 110 -3.10 -0.70 1.77
CA GLN A 110 -2.64 -2.08 1.59
C GLN A 110 -1.68 -2.45 2.70
N ALA A 111 -1.90 -3.61 3.30
CA ALA A 111 -0.97 -4.25 4.20
C ALA A 111 0.25 -4.82 3.43
N PRO A 112 1.42 -4.99 4.08
CA PRO A 112 2.54 -5.72 3.50
C PRO A 112 2.14 -7.16 3.16
N LEU A 113 2.91 -7.84 2.31
CA LEU A 113 2.76 -9.28 2.10
C LEU A 113 3.16 -10.05 3.37
N VAL A 114 2.62 -11.27 3.56
CA VAL A 114 2.94 -12.10 4.74
C VAL A 114 4.44 -12.31 4.88
N GLU A 115 5.15 -12.53 3.77
CA GLU A 115 6.60 -12.74 3.71
C GLU A 115 7.41 -11.49 4.11
N GLU A 116 6.84 -10.31 3.92
CA GLU A 116 7.45 -9.01 4.23
C GLU A 116 7.03 -8.47 5.60
N PHE A 117 6.15 -9.20 6.31
CA PHE A 117 5.59 -8.71 7.57
C PHE A 117 6.63 -8.69 8.68
N ASN A 118 6.88 -7.50 9.19
CA ASN A 118 7.70 -7.26 10.38
C ASN A 118 6.90 -6.39 11.37
N PRO A 119 6.52 -6.92 12.54
CA PRO A 119 5.74 -6.19 13.54
C PRO A 119 6.36 -4.84 13.94
N GLU A 120 7.68 -4.77 14.04
CA GLU A 120 8.40 -3.55 14.44
C GLU A 120 8.39 -2.47 13.34
N LYS A 121 8.21 -2.86 12.09
CA LYS A 121 8.23 -1.98 10.91
C LYS A 121 6.85 -1.78 10.27
N ILE A 122 5.77 -2.18 10.93
CA ILE A 122 4.41 -2.09 10.35
C ILE A 122 4.07 -0.66 9.89
N HIS A 123 4.57 0.36 10.56
CA HIS A 123 4.32 1.77 10.24
C HIS A 123 4.90 2.20 8.89
N THR A 124 5.95 1.54 8.40
CA THR A 124 6.57 1.83 7.11
C THR A 124 6.02 0.97 5.99
N ASN A 125 5.33 -0.12 6.32
CA ASN A 125 4.90 -1.15 5.37
C ASN A 125 3.43 -1.02 4.97
N ILE A 126 2.62 -0.23 5.69
CA ILE A 126 1.25 0.11 5.25
C ILE A 126 1.37 1.26 4.24
N ARG A 127 0.90 1.03 3.02
CA ARG A 127 0.91 2.01 1.94
C ARG A 127 -0.48 2.31 1.39
N SER A 128 -0.63 3.44 0.70
CA SER A 128 -1.84 3.72 -0.05
C SER A 128 -2.02 2.70 -1.18
N PHE A 129 -3.24 2.23 -1.35
CA PHE A 129 -3.61 1.33 -2.44
C PHE A 129 -3.58 2.08 -3.78
N GLN A 130 -3.00 1.46 -4.79
CA GLN A 130 -2.92 2.00 -6.15
C GLN A 130 -3.84 1.22 -7.07
N ILE A 131 -4.32 1.85 -8.15
CA ILE A 131 -5.21 1.18 -9.14
C ILE A 131 -4.50 -0.02 -9.77
N GLU A 132 -3.19 0.06 -9.94
CA GLU A 132 -2.34 -1.02 -10.43
C GLU A 132 -2.40 -2.27 -9.55
N ASP A 133 -2.72 -2.10 -8.27
CA ASP A 133 -2.91 -3.21 -7.32
C ASP A 133 -4.12 -4.10 -7.67
N LEU A 134 -5.11 -3.58 -8.41
CA LEU A 134 -6.25 -4.34 -8.94
C LEU A 134 -5.84 -5.28 -10.07
N LEU A 135 -4.80 -4.92 -10.80
CA LEU A 135 -4.40 -5.66 -12.01
C LEU A 135 -3.72 -6.99 -11.70
N ASN A 136 -3.54 -7.32 -10.42
CA ASN A 136 -2.88 -8.55 -9.95
C ASN A 136 -1.54 -8.83 -10.67
N ARG A 137 -0.91 -7.78 -11.20
CA ARG A 137 0.47 -7.87 -11.66
C ARG A 137 1.31 -7.81 -10.40
N GLU A 138 1.82 -8.95 -10.00
CA GLU A 138 3.01 -8.96 -9.16
C GLU A 138 3.98 -7.98 -9.79
N PRO A 139 4.49 -6.99 -9.03
CA PRO A 139 5.59 -6.18 -9.52
C PRO A 139 6.63 -7.22 -9.98
N ILE A 140 6.99 -7.22 -11.24
CA ILE A 140 8.09 -8.05 -11.70
C ILE A 140 9.32 -7.49 -10.98
N CYS A 141 9.60 -8.04 -9.81
CA CYS A 141 10.84 -7.77 -9.11
C CYS A 141 11.94 -8.37 -9.98
N ILE A 142 12.49 -7.54 -10.86
CA ILE A 142 13.69 -7.87 -11.63
C ILE A 142 14.89 -7.70 -10.67
N GLU A 143 14.83 -8.33 -9.51
CA GLU A 143 15.99 -8.61 -8.67
C GLU A 143 16.51 -9.98 -9.07
N ASN A 144 16.98 -10.07 -10.31
CA ASN A 144 17.60 -11.27 -10.77
C ASN A 144 19.12 -11.08 -10.64
N GLU A 145 19.78 -11.99 -9.94
CA GLU A 145 21.23 -12.02 -9.79
C GLU A 145 21.92 -12.03 -11.19
N GLU A 146 21.27 -12.63 -12.18
CA GLU A 146 21.74 -12.60 -13.56
C GLU A 146 21.76 -11.18 -14.14
N VAL A 147 20.73 -10.37 -13.87
CA VAL A 147 20.65 -8.96 -14.32
C VAL A 147 21.72 -8.13 -13.62
N ARG A 148 21.99 -8.38 -12.35
CA ARG A 148 23.07 -7.74 -11.61
C ARG A 148 24.43 -8.04 -12.23
N LEU A 149 24.74 -9.30 -12.50
CA LEU A 149 26.01 -9.73 -13.12
C LEU A 149 26.24 -9.12 -14.50
N ILE A 150 25.15 -8.85 -15.26
CA ILE A 150 25.24 -8.20 -16.57
C ILE A 150 25.64 -6.72 -16.45
N HIS A 151 25.23 -6.01 -15.38
CA HIS A 151 25.40 -4.58 -15.26
C HIS A 151 26.52 -4.17 -14.28
N GLU A 152 26.85 -5.03 -13.33
CA GLU A 152 27.88 -4.76 -12.33
C GLU A 152 29.25 -4.52 -13.00
N ASN A 153 29.93 -3.44 -12.59
CA ASN A 153 31.23 -3.03 -13.14
C ASN A 153 31.25 -2.78 -14.66
N LYS A 154 30.07 -2.60 -15.29
CA LYS A 154 29.97 -2.29 -16.73
C LYS A 154 29.76 -0.80 -16.97
N SER A 155 30.05 -0.35 -18.18
CA SER A 155 29.65 0.98 -18.66
C SER A 155 28.29 0.85 -19.33
N VAL A 156 27.29 1.54 -18.80
CA VAL A 156 25.91 1.49 -19.28
C VAL A 156 25.49 2.85 -19.83
N LEU A 157 24.85 2.86 -20.99
CA LEU A 157 24.23 4.04 -21.58
C LEU A 157 22.72 3.85 -21.59
N VAL A 158 22.00 4.83 -21.04
CA VAL A 158 20.53 4.90 -21.06
C VAL A 158 20.11 6.10 -21.89
N THR A 159 19.33 5.87 -22.92
CA THR A 159 18.71 6.95 -23.74
C THR A 159 17.26 7.17 -23.31
N GLY A 160 16.78 8.40 -23.37
CA GLY A 160 15.42 8.75 -22.89
C GLY A 160 15.30 8.72 -21.36
N GLY A 161 16.39 8.98 -20.63
CA GLY A 161 16.46 8.82 -19.18
C GLY A 161 15.69 9.87 -18.37
N ALA A 162 15.27 10.99 -18.98
CA ALA A 162 14.44 12.00 -18.33
C ALA A 162 12.93 11.67 -18.36
N GLY A 163 12.50 10.71 -19.21
CA GLY A 163 11.12 10.24 -19.27
C GLY A 163 10.73 9.37 -18.07
N SER A 164 9.40 9.18 -17.89
CA SER A 164 8.85 8.39 -16.77
C SER A 164 9.39 6.97 -16.71
N ILE A 165 9.54 6.28 -17.85
CA ILE A 165 10.10 4.93 -17.92
C ILE A 165 11.63 4.98 -17.83
N GLY A 166 12.27 5.90 -18.55
CA GLY A 166 13.74 6.01 -18.59
C GLY A 166 14.34 6.34 -17.22
N SER A 167 13.72 7.23 -16.45
CA SER A 167 14.18 7.60 -15.11
C SER A 167 14.13 6.40 -14.14
N GLU A 168 13.13 5.53 -14.27
CA GLU A 168 13.04 4.33 -13.44
C GLU A 168 14.11 3.30 -13.84
N ILE A 169 14.36 3.12 -15.15
CA ILE A 169 15.47 2.30 -15.65
C ILE A 169 16.82 2.82 -15.13
N VAL A 170 17.04 4.13 -15.16
CA VAL A 170 18.27 4.76 -14.63
C VAL A 170 18.45 4.43 -13.16
N ARG A 171 17.40 4.59 -12.32
CA ARG A 171 17.48 4.28 -10.88
C ARG A 171 17.79 2.80 -10.64
N LYS A 172 17.14 1.92 -11.41
CA LYS A 172 17.37 0.46 -11.28
C LYS A 172 18.75 0.05 -11.71
N VAL A 173 19.25 0.57 -12.84
CA VAL A 173 20.61 0.30 -13.31
C VAL A 173 21.66 0.83 -12.32
N ALA A 174 21.43 2.02 -11.75
CA ALA A 174 22.32 2.59 -10.73
C ALA A 174 22.45 1.69 -9.50
N SER A 175 21.38 0.98 -9.11
CA SER A 175 21.41 0.05 -7.96
C SER A 175 22.26 -1.18 -8.18
N TYR A 176 22.61 -1.51 -9.43
CA TYR A 176 23.52 -2.64 -9.80
C TYR A 176 25.01 -2.25 -9.83
N HIS A 177 25.36 -1.05 -9.37
CA HIS A 177 26.74 -0.57 -9.27
C HIS A 177 27.55 -0.65 -10.57
N PRO A 178 27.07 -0.08 -11.70
CA PRO A 178 27.86 -0.01 -12.93
C PRO A 178 29.13 0.83 -12.69
N SER A 179 30.22 0.51 -13.40
CA SER A 179 31.45 1.32 -13.35
C SER A 179 31.25 2.71 -13.94
N LYS A 180 30.30 2.85 -14.88
CA LYS A 180 29.93 4.13 -15.49
C LYS A 180 28.48 4.05 -15.96
N LEU A 181 27.67 5.04 -15.58
CA LEU A 181 26.31 5.23 -16.07
C LEU A 181 26.23 6.55 -16.81
N VAL A 182 25.87 6.50 -18.09
CA VAL A 182 25.67 7.66 -18.95
C VAL A 182 24.20 7.74 -19.31
N VAL A 183 23.60 8.88 -19.05
CA VAL A 183 22.18 9.14 -19.36
C VAL A 183 22.13 10.22 -20.45
N VAL A 184 21.38 9.95 -21.51
CA VAL A 184 21.17 10.88 -22.62
C VAL A 184 19.68 11.06 -22.84
N ASP A 185 19.24 12.31 -22.89
CA ASP A 185 17.87 12.67 -23.22
C ASP A 185 17.83 13.89 -24.13
N GLN A 186 16.74 14.05 -24.86
CA GLN A 186 16.47 15.23 -25.66
C GLN A 186 15.76 16.35 -24.87
N ALA A 187 15.28 16.05 -23.66
CA ALA A 187 14.63 17.03 -22.80
C ALA A 187 15.67 17.97 -22.18
N GLU A 188 15.44 19.27 -22.27
CA GLU A 188 16.30 20.31 -21.66
C GLU A 188 16.07 20.46 -20.15
N THR A 189 15.11 19.72 -19.57
CA THR A 189 14.85 19.72 -18.13
C THR A 189 15.97 18.96 -17.41
N PRO A 190 16.50 19.45 -16.28
CA PRO A 190 17.59 18.78 -15.58
C PRO A 190 17.19 17.36 -15.17
N LEU A 191 18.07 16.43 -15.46
CA LEU A 191 18.01 15.02 -15.07
C LEU A 191 18.23 14.84 -13.57
#